data_86b728973b148c7efdb52e5fb5dbf028
#
_entry.id   86b728973b148c7efdb52e5fb5dbf028
#
_cell.length_a   1.000
_cell.length_b   1.000
_cell.length_c   1.000
_cell.angle_alpha   90.00
_cell.angle_beta   90.00
_cell.angle_gamma   90.00
#
_symmetry.space_group_name_H-M   'P 1'
#
loop_
_entity.id
_entity.type
_entity.pdbx_description
1 polymer ?
#
loop_
_entity_poly.entity_id
_entity_poly.type
_entity_poly.pdbx_seq_one_letter_code
_entity_poly.pdbx_strand_id
1 'polypeptide(L)'
;MEEGTELLGRLNAAIGGDKGVKLPLMTSCCPGWVSFMEKHFPELADNLSTAKSPQQMFGAIAKTYYAQKLGIDRKDLVVVSVMPCVAKKAEAARPEFSRDGDPDVNISITTRELAHMIRFANMDFALLEEDDFDRPLGESTGAGVIFGATG
;
A
#
# COMPACT_ATOMS: atom_id res chain seq x y z
N MET A 1 -9.39 6.21 3.61
CA MET A 1 -9.84 6.77 4.89
C MET A 1 -8.75 7.62 5.53
N GLU A 2 -7.51 7.16 5.61
CA GLU A 2 -6.39 7.86 6.24
C GLU A 2 -6.12 9.24 5.62
N GLU A 3 -5.98 9.32 4.30
CA GLU A 3 -5.81 10.61 3.61
C GLU A 3 -7.01 11.55 3.79
N GLY A 4 -8.23 11.01 3.84
CA GLY A 4 -9.43 11.81 4.12
C GLY A 4 -9.41 12.39 5.54
N THR A 5 -8.96 11.62 6.52
CA THR A 5 -8.80 12.07 7.89
C THR A 5 -7.72 13.15 8.00
N GLU A 6 -6.61 12.98 7.30
CA GLU A 6 -5.55 13.98 7.20
C GLU A 6 -6.07 15.28 6.56
N LEU A 7 -6.83 15.18 5.46
CA LEU A 7 -7.43 16.34 4.81
C LEU A 7 -8.34 17.14 5.76
N LEU A 8 -9.21 16.43 6.49
CA LEU A 8 -10.07 17.08 7.48
C LEU A 8 -9.26 17.76 8.58
N GLY A 9 -8.19 17.14 9.05
CA GLY A 9 -7.28 17.74 10.02
C GLY A 9 -6.61 19.01 9.48
N ARG A 10 -6.07 18.97 8.24
CA ARG A 10 -5.45 20.12 7.59
C ARG A 10 -6.47 21.27 7.36
N LEU A 11 -7.68 20.95 6.91
CA LEU A 11 -8.73 21.95 6.72
C LEU A 11 -9.14 22.62 8.04
N ASN A 12 -9.33 21.84 9.10
CA ASN A 12 -9.66 22.38 10.43
C ASN A 12 -8.55 23.31 10.96
N ALA A 13 -7.29 22.93 10.81
CA ALA A 13 -6.16 23.76 11.22
C ALA A 13 -6.09 25.06 10.40
N ALA A 14 -6.29 24.98 9.08
CA ALA A 14 -6.32 26.17 8.20
C ALA A 14 -7.47 27.14 8.58
N ILE A 15 -8.68 26.60 8.81
CA ILE A 15 -9.85 27.41 9.27
C ILE A 15 -9.56 28.01 10.65
N GLY A 16 -8.84 27.29 11.52
CA GLY A 16 -8.40 27.78 12.83
C GLY A 16 -7.31 28.85 12.78
N GLY A 17 -6.83 29.21 11.57
CA GLY A 17 -5.83 30.26 11.38
C GLY A 17 -4.39 29.80 11.35
N ASP A 18 -4.14 28.49 11.32
CA ASP A 18 -2.79 27.96 11.15
C ASP A 18 -2.29 28.18 9.72
N LYS A 19 -1.33 29.11 9.58
CA LYS A 19 -0.72 29.45 8.28
C LYS A 19 0.37 28.47 7.84
N GLY A 20 0.77 27.54 8.70
CA GLY A 20 1.78 26.52 8.40
C GLY A 20 1.24 25.36 7.58
N VAL A 21 -0.07 25.18 7.55
CA VAL A 21 -0.74 24.08 6.83
C VAL A 21 -0.61 24.26 5.32
N LYS A 22 -0.16 23.22 4.64
CA LYS A 22 -0.05 23.19 3.18
C LYS A 22 -1.29 22.58 2.54
N LEU A 23 -1.90 23.34 1.66
CA LEU A 23 -3.01 22.96 0.79
C LEU A 23 -2.71 23.39 -0.67
N PRO A 24 -3.18 22.66 -1.67
CA PRO A 24 -4.01 21.45 -1.56
C PRO A 24 -3.23 20.25 -0.98
N LEU A 25 -3.94 19.30 -0.36
CA LEU A 25 -3.39 18.00 -0.04
C LEU A 25 -3.33 17.15 -1.31
N MET A 26 -2.16 16.57 -1.59
CA MET A 26 -1.95 15.68 -2.73
C MET A 26 -1.82 14.25 -2.23
N THR A 27 -2.47 13.29 -2.92
CA THR A 27 -2.41 11.88 -2.53
C THR A 27 -1.03 11.28 -2.76
N SER A 28 -0.64 10.33 -1.92
CA SER A 28 0.69 9.68 -1.94
C SER A 28 0.67 8.21 -2.32
N CYS A 29 -0.48 7.68 -2.73
CA CYS A 29 -0.64 6.25 -3.04
C CYS A 29 0.07 5.78 -4.32
N CYS A 30 0.39 6.68 -5.26
CA CYS A 30 1.09 6.37 -6.51
C CYS A 30 2.59 6.65 -6.39
N PRO A 31 3.45 5.61 -6.30
CA PRO A 31 4.89 5.81 -6.14
C PRO A 31 5.57 6.44 -7.37
N GLY A 32 4.99 6.27 -8.54
CA GLY A 32 5.45 6.97 -9.75
C GLY A 32 5.26 8.48 -9.64
N TRP A 33 4.09 8.92 -9.15
CA TRP A 33 3.79 10.32 -8.87
C TRP A 33 4.71 10.86 -7.77
N VAL A 34 4.85 10.16 -6.65
CA VAL A 34 5.71 10.59 -5.55
C VAL A 34 7.16 10.78 -6.03
N SER A 35 7.71 9.80 -6.76
CA SER A 35 9.07 9.92 -7.31
C SER A 35 9.22 11.05 -8.34
N PHE A 36 8.19 11.32 -9.14
CA PHE A 36 8.18 12.44 -10.06
C PHE A 36 8.21 13.77 -9.31
N MET A 37 7.36 13.91 -8.31
CA MET A 37 7.29 15.11 -7.47
C MET A 37 8.64 15.35 -6.75
N GLU A 38 9.19 14.33 -6.09
CA GLU A 38 10.47 14.43 -5.38
C GLU A 38 11.63 14.94 -6.27
N LYS A 39 11.61 14.58 -7.57
CA LYS A 39 12.67 14.94 -8.52
C LYS A 39 12.45 16.29 -9.20
N HIS A 40 11.21 16.65 -9.46
CA HIS A 40 10.90 17.81 -10.29
C HIS A 40 10.24 18.97 -9.53
N PHE A 41 9.60 18.68 -8.38
CA PHE A 41 8.86 19.65 -7.58
C PHE A 41 9.05 19.40 -6.08
N PRO A 42 10.32 19.34 -5.59
CA PRO A 42 10.59 19.01 -4.18
C PRO A 42 9.97 20.03 -3.20
N GLU A 43 9.69 21.25 -3.65
CA GLU A 43 9.02 22.29 -2.87
C GLU A 43 7.56 21.95 -2.53
N LEU A 44 6.96 20.98 -3.23
CA LEU A 44 5.60 20.49 -2.97
C LEU A 44 5.56 19.30 -2.00
N ALA A 45 6.70 18.89 -1.42
CA ALA A 45 6.76 17.74 -0.53
C ALA A 45 5.79 17.84 0.64
N ASP A 46 5.66 19.03 1.24
CA ASP A 46 4.74 19.28 2.35
C ASP A 46 3.24 19.22 1.96
N ASN A 47 2.96 19.27 0.67
CA ASN A 47 1.60 19.10 0.13
C ASN A 47 1.21 17.64 -0.02
N LEU A 48 2.16 16.69 -0.04
CA LEU A 48 1.84 15.27 -0.08
C LEU A 48 1.18 14.82 1.22
N SER A 49 0.29 13.83 1.09
CA SER A 49 -0.24 13.11 2.23
C SER A 49 0.89 12.37 2.94
N THR A 50 0.85 12.36 4.26
CA THR A 50 1.75 11.57 5.11
C THR A 50 1.32 10.11 5.24
N ALA A 51 0.15 9.76 4.70
CA ALA A 51 -0.36 8.40 4.71
C ALA A 51 0.48 7.49 3.80
N LYS A 52 0.77 6.29 4.28
CA LYS A 52 1.37 5.24 3.45
C LYS A 52 0.41 4.85 2.31
N SER A 53 0.95 4.32 1.21
CA SER A 53 0.11 3.70 0.19
C SER A 53 -0.65 2.50 0.75
N PRO A 54 -1.79 2.09 0.15
CA PRO A 54 -2.52 0.89 0.59
C PRO A 54 -1.65 -0.37 0.65
N GLN A 55 -0.71 -0.53 -0.28
CA GLN A 55 0.27 -1.62 -0.24
C GLN A 55 1.08 -1.59 1.07
N GLN A 56 1.63 -0.44 1.42
CA GLN A 56 2.46 -0.30 2.61
C GLN A 56 1.65 -0.29 3.90
N MET A 57 0.41 0.23 3.87
CA MET A 57 -0.51 0.13 5.01
C MET A 57 -0.81 -1.34 5.33
N PHE A 58 -1.17 -2.13 4.31
CA PHE A 58 -1.44 -3.54 4.51
C PHE A 58 -0.19 -4.29 4.99
N GLY A 59 0.96 -4.05 4.38
CA GLY A 59 2.22 -4.66 4.79
C GLY A 59 2.55 -4.36 6.25
N ALA A 60 2.42 -3.10 6.67
CA ALA A 60 2.67 -2.69 8.05
C ALA A 60 1.71 -3.40 9.04
N ILE A 61 0.41 -3.49 8.70
CA ILE A 61 -0.59 -4.18 9.55
C ILE A 61 -0.32 -5.69 9.58
N ALA A 62 0.02 -6.29 8.44
CA ALA A 62 0.37 -7.71 8.37
C ALA A 62 1.58 -8.03 9.25
N LYS A 63 2.64 -7.24 9.13
CA LYS A 63 3.89 -7.40 9.88
C LYS A 63 3.79 -7.04 11.38
N THR A 64 2.72 -6.37 11.80
CA THR A 64 2.51 -5.99 13.20
C THR A 64 1.34 -6.74 13.81
N TYR A 65 0.13 -6.27 13.54
CA TYR A 65 -1.08 -6.81 14.16
C TYR A 65 -1.33 -8.28 13.79
N TYR A 66 -1.21 -8.62 12.49
CA TYR A 66 -1.50 -10.00 12.06
C TYR A 66 -0.42 -10.98 12.52
N ALA A 67 0.87 -10.62 12.46
CA ALA A 67 1.96 -11.42 13.01
C ALA A 67 1.76 -11.67 14.52
N GLN A 68 1.40 -10.63 15.27
CA GLN A 68 1.06 -10.75 16.70
C GLN A 68 -0.12 -11.69 16.93
N LYS A 69 -1.19 -11.58 16.11
CA LYS A 69 -2.37 -12.45 16.19
C LYS A 69 -2.01 -13.93 15.94
N LEU A 70 -1.04 -14.19 15.07
CA LEU A 70 -0.52 -15.53 14.80
C LEU A 70 0.51 -16.01 15.84
N GLY A 71 1.00 -15.14 16.71
CA GLY A 71 2.05 -15.47 17.69
C GLY A 71 3.41 -15.71 17.06
N ILE A 72 3.71 -15.10 15.91
CA ILE A 72 4.99 -15.21 15.20
C ILE A 72 5.74 -13.86 15.18
N ASP A 73 7.06 -13.93 15.00
CA ASP A 73 7.87 -12.73 14.79
C ASP A 73 7.54 -12.11 13.41
N ARG A 74 7.61 -10.79 13.33
CA ARG A 74 7.39 -10.08 12.06
C ARG A 74 8.35 -10.55 10.94
N LYS A 75 9.55 -10.99 11.31
CA LYS A 75 10.56 -11.47 10.36
C LYS A 75 10.22 -12.83 9.74
N ASP A 76 9.40 -13.60 10.43
CA ASP A 76 8.95 -14.92 9.95
C ASP A 76 7.76 -14.81 8.99
N LEU A 77 7.13 -13.64 8.90
CA LEU A 77 6.04 -13.38 7.98
C LEU A 77 6.57 -12.73 6.69
N VAL A 78 6.39 -13.40 5.56
CA VAL A 78 6.72 -12.86 4.24
C VAL A 78 5.47 -12.25 3.60
N VAL A 79 5.52 -10.96 3.32
CA VAL A 79 4.44 -10.24 2.63
C VAL A 79 4.78 -10.11 1.16
N VAL A 80 3.95 -10.71 0.31
CA VAL A 80 4.07 -10.62 -1.15
C VAL A 80 2.88 -9.84 -1.67
N SER A 81 3.12 -8.73 -2.38
CA SER A 81 2.08 -7.96 -3.04
C SER A 81 2.03 -8.25 -4.55
N VAL A 82 0.82 -8.38 -5.07
CA VAL A 82 0.59 -8.51 -6.52
C VAL A 82 -0.07 -7.22 -6.99
N MET A 83 0.66 -6.44 -7.80
CA MET A 83 0.25 -5.11 -8.24
C MET A 83 0.35 -4.96 -9.76
N PRO A 84 -0.57 -4.23 -10.41
CA PRO A 84 -0.46 -3.97 -11.85
C PRO A 84 0.63 -2.95 -12.21
N CYS A 85 1.30 -2.37 -11.21
CA CYS A 85 2.21 -1.23 -11.34
C CYS A 85 3.65 -1.63 -10.98
N VAL A 86 4.60 -1.43 -11.92
CA VAL A 86 6.03 -1.69 -11.69
C VAL A 86 6.63 -0.77 -10.63
N ALA A 87 6.14 0.47 -10.50
CA ALA A 87 6.64 1.43 -9.52
C ALA A 87 6.42 0.96 -8.07
N LYS A 88 5.47 0.05 -7.82
CA LYS A 88 5.27 -0.58 -6.52
C LYS A 88 6.46 -1.42 -6.04
N LYS A 89 7.27 -1.94 -6.96
CA LYS A 89 8.54 -2.61 -6.61
C LYS A 89 9.55 -1.63 -6.01
N ALA A 90 9.68 -0.46 -6.64
CA ALA A 90 10.56 0.60 -6.14
C ALA A 90 10.07 1.14 -4.78
N GLU A 91 8.75 1.28 -4.61
CA GLU A 91 8.15 1.66 -3.33
C GLU A 91 8.48 0.64 -2.22
N ALA A 92 8.30 -0.65 -2.49
CA ALA A 92 8.59 -1.71 -1.51
C ALA A 92 10.07 -1.74 -1.10
N ALA A 93 10.98 -1.29 -1.96
CA ALA A 93 12.41 -1.22 -1.70
C ALA A 93 12.87 0.04 -0.93
N ARG A 94 11.97 0.99 -0.65
CA ARG A 94 12.32 2.21 0.06
C ARG A 94 12.61 1.92 1.54
N PRO A 95 13.74 2.43 2.08
CA PRO A 95 14.15 2.13 3.45
C PRO A 95 13.16 2.65 4.51
N GLU A 96 12.43 3.73 4.23
CA GLU A 96 11.41 4.28 5.13
C GLU A 96 10.22 3.35 5.36
N PHE A 97 10.03 2.31 4.52
CA PHE A 97 9.02 1.27 4.68
C PHE A 97 9.60 -0.03 5.26
N SER A 98 10.66 0.09 6.03
CA SER A 98 11.26 -1.02 6.76
C SER A 98 11.39 -0.69 8.25
N ARG A 99 11.41 -1.72 9.08
CA ARG A 99 11.70 -1.62 10.50
C ARG A 99 12.81 -2.59 10.85
N ASP A 100 13.92 -2.07 11.38
CA ASP A 100 15.10 -2.88 11.74
C ASP A 100 15.62 -3.73 10.56
N GLY A 101 15.54 -3.19 9.34
CA GLY A 101 15.97 -3.84 8.11
C GLY A 101 14.98 -4.88 7.55
N ASP A 102 13.84 -5.08 8.20
CA ASP A 102 12.76 -5.96 7.71
C ASP A 102 11.67 -5.10 7.04
N PRO A 103 11.47 -5.21 5.71
CA PRO A 103 10.51 -4.40 4.98
C PRO A 103 9.07 -4.77 5.32
N ASP A 104 8.17 -3.79 5.29
CA ASP A 104 6.73 -4.03 5.47
C ASP A 104 6.15 -4.91 4.34
N VAL A 105 6.67 -4.75 3.12
CA VAL A 105 6.39 -5.61 1.96
C VAL A 105 7.70 -6.21 1.47
N ASN A 106 7.87 -7.51 1.58
CA ASN A 106 9.12 -8.19 1.23
C ASN A 106 9.31 -8.28 -0.29
N ILE A 107 8.23 -8.60 -1.01
CA ILE A 107 8.26 -8.82 -2.46
C ILE A 107 7.05 -8.14 -3.09
N SER A 108 7.28 -7.42 -4.18
CA SER A 108 6.20 -6.92 -5.02
C SER A 108 6.37 -7.47 -6.44
N ILE A 109 5.35 -8.20 -6.91
CA ILE A 109 5.31 -8.75 -8.26
C ILE A 109 4.17 -8.10 -9.05
N THR A 110 4.33 -8.05 -10.36
CA THR A 110 3.27 -7.59 -11.24
C THR A 110 2.27 -8.72 -11.52
N THR A 111 1.05 -8.36 -11.93
CA THR A 111 0.05 -9.33 -12.40
C THR A 111 0.56 -10.17 -13.57
N ARG A 112 1.42 -9.60 -14.42
CA ARG A 112 2.08 -10.34 -15.52
C ARG A 112 3.06 -11.36 -15.00
N GLU A 113 3.86 -11.02 -13.99
CA GLU A 113 4.80 -11.96 -13.37
C GLU A 113 4.05 -13.09 -12.68
N LEU A 114 2.93 -12.81 -11.99
CA LEU A 114 2.09 -13.86 -11.43
C LEU A 114 1.56 -14.79 -12.53
N ALA A 115 1.08 -14.25 -13.66
CA ALA A 115 0.63 -15.06 -14.78
C ALA A 115 1.76 -15.93 -15.37
N HIS A 116 2.99 -15.42 -15.39
CA HIS A 116 4.16 -16.22 -15.77
C HIS A 116 4.46 -17.34 -14.78
N MET A 117 4.35 -17.08 -13.47
CA MET A 117 4.54 -18.09 -12.43
C MET A 117 3.52 -19.23 -12.54
N ILE A 118 2.24 -18.91 -12.77
CA ILE A 118 1.16 -19.88 -12.97
C ILE A 118 1.47 -20.78 -14.18
N ARG A 119 1.88 -20.20 -15.31
CA ARG A 119 2.27 -20.96 -16.51
C ARG A 119 3.49 -21.83 -16.27
N PHE A 120 4.51 -21.29 -15.60
CA PHE A 120 5.74 -22.01 -15.29
C PHE A 120 5.49 -23.22 -14.37
N ALA A 121 4.52 -23.11 -13.47
CA ALA A 121 4.07 -24.20 -12.61
C ALA A 121 3.20 -25.24 -13.33
N ASN A 122 2.95 -25.07 -14.65
CA ASN A 122 2.05 -25.90 -15.46
C ASN A 122 0.64 -26.02 -14.86
N MET A 123 0.16 -24.99 -14.19
CA MET A 123 -1.20 -24.94 -13.67
C MET A 123 -2.17 -24.55 -14.80
N ASP A 124 -3.12 -25.41 -15.08
CA ASP A 124 -4.23 -25.07 -15.97
C ASP A 124 -5.27 -24.27 -15.20
N PHE A 125 -5.23 -22.95 -15.38
CA PHE A 125 -6.10 -22.04 -14.65
C PHE A 125 -7.60 -22.28 -14.92
N ALA A 126 -7.94 -22.81 -16.10
CA ALA A 126 -9.32 -23.10 -16.47
C ALA A 126 -9.90 -24.33 -15.76
N LEU A 127 -9.04 -25.19 -15.20
CA LEU A 127 -9.43 -26.40 -14.48
C LEU A 127 -9.43 -26.23 -12.95
N LEU A 128 -9.07 -25.04 -12.45
CA LEU A 128 -9.10 -24.77 -11.02
C LEU A 128 -10.55 -24.66 -10.54
N GLU A 129 -10.85 -25.27 -9.41
CA GLU A 129 -12.12 -25.07 -8.73
C GLU A 129 -12.19 -23.64 -8.19
N GLU A 130 -13.38 -23.05 -8.20
CA GLU A 130 -13.63 -21.75 -7.57
C GLU A 130 -13.51 -21.88 -6.05
N ASP A 131 -12.81 -20.95 -5.42
CA ASP A 131 -12.63 -20.90 -3.97
C ASP A 131 -12.69 -19.45 -3.49
N ASP A 132 -12.98 -19.26 -2.22
CA ASP A 132 -13.02 -17.96 -1.57
C ASP A 132 -11.61 -17.51 -1.15
N PHE A 133 -11.45 -16.19 -0.98
CA PHE A 133 -10.24 -15.64 -0.39
C PHE A 133 -10.14 -15.96 1.10
N ASP A 134 -8.92 -16.23 1.56
CA ASP A 134 -8.61 -16.27 2.98
C ASP A 134 -8.99 -14.94 3.65
N ARG A 135 -9.49 -15.02 4.88
CA ARG A 135 -9.95 -13.86 5.66
C ARG A 135 -9.08 -13.61 6.89
N PRO A 136 -7.78 -13.33 6.73
CA PRO A 136 -6.83 -13.20 7.84
C PRO A 136 -7.20 -12.09 8.83
N LEU A 137 -7.80 -11.01 8.37
CA LEU A 137 -8.17 -9.83 9.14
C LEU A 137 -9.69 -9.61 9.23
N GLY A 138 -10.49 -10.60 8.86
CA GLY A 138 -11.94 -10.55 8.86
C GLY A 138 -12.55 -10.23 7.49
N GLU A 139 -13.82 -9.86 7.48
CA GLU A 139 -14.54 -9.57 6.23
C GLU A 139 -14.19 -8.16 5.71
N SER A 140 -14.13 -8.06 4.38
CA SER A 140 -13.96 -6.76 3.72
C SER A 140 -15.19 -5.88 3.92
N THR A 141 -14.95 -4.59 4.10
CA THR A 141 -16.01 -3.57 4.04
C THR A 141 -16.34 -3.22 2.59
N GLY A 142 -17.48 -2.55 2.35
CA GLY A 142 -17.89 -2.10 1.02
C GLY A 142 -16.85 -1.25 0.25
N ALA A 143 -15.89 -0.65 0.96
CA ALA A 143 -14.80 0.10 0.33
C ALA A 143 -13.92 -0.77 -0.59
N GLY A 144 -13.73 -2.06 -0.28
CA GLY A 144 -12.99 -2.99 -1.13
C GLY A 144 -13.66 -3.18 -2.49
N VAL A 145 -14.98 -3.19 -2.55
CA VAL A 145 -15.75 -3.30 -3.80
C VAL A 145 -15.55 -2.05 -4.67
N ILE A 146 -15.59 -0.85 -4.07
CA ILE A 146 -15.41 0.41 -4.80
C ILE A 146 -14.03 0.44 -5.47
N PHE A 147 -12.97 0.23 -4.70
CA PHE A 147 -11.61 0.27 -5.23
C PHE A 147 -11.28 -0.89 -6.17
N GLY A 148 -11.88 -2.05 -5.98
CA GLY A 148 -11.76 -3.18 -6.90
C GLY A 148 -12.41 -2.93 -8.27
N ALA A 149 -13.48 -2.11 -8.32
CA ALA A 149 -14.20 -1.78 -9.54
C ALA A 149 -13.61 -0.57 -10.29
N THR A 150 -13.05 0.39 -9.56
CA THR A 150 -12.58 1.68 -10.13
C THR A 150 -11.06 1.77 -10.32
N GLY A 151 -10.31 0.86 -9.76
CA GLY A 151 -8.83 0.83 -9.84
C GLY A 151 -8.14 1.61 -8.75
#